data_4e955a7cb7bd56c87f29338d002edebf
#
_entry.id   4e955a7cb7bd56c87f29338d002edebf
#
_cell.length_a   1.000
_cell.length_b   1.000
_cell.length_c   1.000
_cell.angle_alpha   90.00
_cell.angle_beta   90.00
_cell.angle_gamma   90.00
#
_symmetry.space_group_name_H-M   'P 1'
#
loop_
_entity.id
_entity.type
_entity.pdbx_description
1 polymer ?
#
loop_
_entity_poly.entity_id
_entity_poly.type
_entity_poly.pdbx_seq_one_letter_code
_entity_poly.pdbx_strand_id
1 'polypeptide(L)'
;SASKWALECAGEALAHEVFRFGIRVVNVEPGVIMTKIFENSAPMTRFDRTSPYVDIMRRNGKMFAAGFRAATQPELVAETILQAIESETYQLRWPVGEDAKGLWEGRKAMSDEAFVAMGGALSDDEYNALYLKHFGIELK
;
A
#
# COMPACT_ATOMS: atom_id res chain seq x y z
N SER A 1 -9.09 1.71 4.04
CA SER A 1 -8.65 0.57 3.19
C SER A 1 -9.77 0.05 2.29
N ALA A 2 -10.99 -0.24 2.82
CA ALA A 2 -12.08 -0.80 2.02
C ALA A 2 -12.45 0.06 0.79
N SER A 3 -12.53 1.38 0.93
CA SER A 3 -12.85 2.29 -0.18
C SER A 3 -11.79 2.29 -1.29
N LYS A 4 -10.51 2.16 -0.92
CA LYS A 4 -9.42 2.07 -1.90
C LYS A 4 -9.41 0.73 -2.63
N TRP A 5 -9.67 -0.35 -1.90
CA TRP A 5 -9.83 -1.68 -2.49
C TRP A 5 -11.02 -1.74 -3.47
N ALA A 6 -12.14 -1.11 -3.12
CA ALA A 6 -13.29 -0.99 -4.00
C ALA A 6 -12.96 -0.21 -5.29
N LEU A 7 -12.14 0.85 -5.21
CA LEU A 7 -11.69 1.62 -6.37
C LEU A 7 -10.82 0.76 -7.31
N GLU A 8 -9.90 -0.03 -6.77
CA GLU A 8 -9.09 -0.96 -7.57
C GLU A 8 -9.95 -2.02 -8.26
N CYS A 9 -10.89 -2.61 -7.54
CA CYS A 9 -11.83 -3.59 -8.10
C CYS A 9 -12.67 -2.97 -9.22
N ALA A 10 -13.17 -1.75 -9.03
CA ALA A 10 -13.92 -1.04 -10.07
C ALA A 10 -13.05 -0.74 -11.31
N GLY A 11 -11.80 -0.33 -11.11
CA GLY A 11 -10.83 -0.11 -12.19
C GLY A 11 -10.55 -1.40 -12.98
N GLU A 12 -10.38 -2.52 -12.30
CA GLU A 12 -10.16 -3.83 -12.93
C GLU A 12 -11.38 -4.28 -13.74
N ALA A 13 -12.59 -4.16 -13.18
CA ALA A 13 -13.82 -4.49 -13.87
C ALA A 13 -14.02 -3.61 -15.10
N LEU A 14 -13.86 -2.29 -14.96
CA LEU A 14 -13.95 -1.35 -16.08
C LEU A 14 -12.92 -1.66 -17.16
N ALA A 15 -11.67 -1.96 -16.79
CA ALA A 15 -10.64 -2.32 -17.74
C ALA A 15 -11.06 -3.51 -18.63
N HIS A 16 -11.65 -4.54 -18.02
CA HIS A 16 -12.15 -5.71 -18.75
C HIS A 16 -13.29 -5.34 -19.71
N GLU A 17 -14.23 -4.51 -19.27
CA GLU A 17 -15.40 -4.12 -20.07
C GLU A 17 -15.05 -3.29 -21.31
N VAL A 18 -14.08 -2.34 -21.16
CA VAL A 18 -13.80 -1.35 -22.20
C VAL A 18 -12.61 -1.71 -23.08
N PHE A 19 -11.83 -2.73 -22.75
CA PHE A 19 -10.63 -3.12 -23.51
C PHE A 19 -10.91 -3.38 -24.99
N ARG A 20 -12.03 -4.00 -25.30
CA ARG A 20 -12.48 -4.25 -26.69
C ARG A 20 -12.66 -3.00 -27.53
N PHE A 21 -12.78 -1.82 -26.91
CA PHE A 21 -12.93 -0.54 -27.58
C PHE A 21 -11.59 0.21 -27.73
N GLY A 22 -10.46 -0.44 -27.40
CA GLY A 22 -9.14 0.19 -27.42
C GLY A 22 -8.92 1.18 -26.27
N ILE A 23 -9.78 1.15 -25.23
CA ILE A 23 -9.65 2.01 -24.06
C ILE A 23 -8.82 1.28 -23.01
N ARG A 24 -7.76 1.94 -22.54
CA ARG A 24 -6.91 1.44 -21.46
C ARG A 24 -7.28 2.11 -20.15
N VAL A 25 -7.54 1.30 -19.14
CA VAL A 25 -7.72 1.73 -17.75
C VAL A 25 -6.46 1.36 -16.98
N VAL A 26 -5.93 2.27 -16.16
CA VAL A 26 -4.77 2.03 -15.32
C VAL A 26 -5.06 2.43 -13.89
N ASN A 27 -4.59 1.64 -12.94
CA ASN A 27 -4.63 1.93 -11.51
C ASN A 27 -3.23 2.38 -11.08
N VAL A 28 -3.08 3.64 -10.69
CA VAL A 28 -1.85 4.13 -10.09
C VAL A 28 -1.95 3.96 -8.58
N GLU A 29 -1.00 3.26 -7.99
CA GLU A 29 -1.03 2.78 -6.60
C GLU A 29 0.16 3.39 -5.81
N PRO A 30 0.07 4.66 -5.38
CA PRO A 30 1.14 5.29 -4.63
C PRO A 30 1.23 4.75 -3.21
N GLY A 31 2.45 4.53 -2.73
CA GLY A 31 2.76 4.32 -1.32
C GLY A 31 2.62 5.62 -0.52
N VAL A 32 3.51 5.86 0.44
CA VAL A 32 3.52 7.11 1.20
C VAL A 32 4.14 8.22 0.37
N ILE A 33 3.34 9.25 0.07
CA ILE A 33 3.75 10.40 -0.74
C ILE A 33 3.83 11.64 0.15
N MET A 34 4.93 12.41 0.01
CA MET A 34 5.15 13.66 0.73
C MET A 34 4.22 14.76 0.21
N THR A 35 3.05 14.87 0.84
CA THR A 35 2.03 15.87 0.51
C THR A 35 1.47 16.49 1.79
N LYS A 36 0.68 17.55 1.64
CA LYS A 36 -0.04 18.20 2.75
C LYS A 36 -1.19 17.37 3.34
N ILE A 37 -1.40 16.12 2.88
CA ILE A 37 -2.48 15.28 3.38
C ILE A 37 -2.38 15.05 4.89
N PHE A 38 -1.16 14.97 5.42
CA PHE A 38 -0.91 14.76 6.85
C PHE A 38 -1.14 16.01 7.68
N GLU A 39 -0.87 17.20 7.13
CA GLU A 39 -1.20 18.48 7.77
C GLU A 39 -2.71 18.68 7.86
N ASN A 40 -3.44 18.19 6.84
CA ASN A 40 -4.89 18.31 6.72
C ASN A 40 -5.66 17.16 7.38
N SER A 41 -4.96 16.13 7.88
CA SER A 41 -5.58 15.00 8.54
C SER A 41 -6.00 15.39 9.97
N ALA A 42 -7.17 14.92 10.39
CA ALA A 42 -7.58 15.07 11.79
C ALA A 42 -6.54 14.41 12.70
N PRO A 43 -6.27 14.97 13.90
CA PRO A 43 -5.36 14.35 14.86
C PRO A 43 -5.77 12.90 15.10
N MET A 44 -4.79 11.99 15.10
CA MET A 44 -5.05 10.60 15.42
C MET A 44 -5.81 10.53 16.75
N THR A 45 -6.91 9.79 16.74
CA THR A 45 -7.70 9.54 17.95
C THR A 45 -6.78 9.01 19.06
N ARG A 46 -7.12 9.38 20.30
CA ARG A 46 -6.33 9.00 21.49
C ARG A 46 -5.95 7.51 21.44
N PHE A 47 -4.66 7.25 21.56
CA PHE A 47 -4.14 5.89 21.70
C PHE A 47 -4.58 5.33 23.05
N ASP A 48 -5.54 4.40 23.03
CA ASP A 48 -6.00 3.71 24.22
C ASP A 48 -5.08 2.52 24.51
N ARG A 49 -4.26 2.64 25.57
CA ARG A 49 -3.32 1.61 25.99
C ARG A 49 -4.00 0.39 26.62
N THR A 50 -5.28 0.49 26.95
CA THR A 50 -6.05 -0.63 27.52
C THR A 50 -6.82 -1.41 26.47
N SER A 51 -6.80 -0.96 25.23
CA SER A 51 -7.47 -1.60 24.11
C SER A 51 -6.86 -2.97 23.81
N PRO A 52 -7.66 -4.01 23.56
CA PRO A 52 -7.16 -5.30 23.06
C PRO A 52 -6.46 -5.22 21.70
N TYR A 53 -6.60 -4.08 21.02
CA TYR A 53 -5.97 -3.80 19.72
C TYR A 53 -4.67 -2.98 19.84
N VAL A 54 -4.14 -2.76 21.04
CA VAL A 54 -2.97 -1.89 21.27
C VAL A 54 -1.75 -2.33 20.47
N ASP A 55 -1.49 -3.63 20.36
CA ASP A 55 -0.36 -4.15 19.59
C ASP A 55 -0.52 -3.92 18.10
N ILE A 56 -1.73 -4.14 17.58
CA ILE A 56 -2.04 -3.88 16.17
C ILE A 56 -1.90 -2.38 15.85
N MET A 57 -2.39 -1.51 16.74
CA MET A 57 -2.25 -0.05 16.58
C MET A 57 -0.78 0.38 16.58
N ARG A 58 0.04 -0.19 17.47
CA ARG A 58 1.48 0.08 17.52
C ARG A 58 2.19 -0.39 16.25
N ARG A 59 1.91 -1.59 15.77
CA ARG A 59 2.46 -2.14 14.51
C ARG A 59 2.06 -1.29 13.31
N ASN A 60 0.81 -0.86 13.22
CA ASN A 60 0.36 0.07 12.19
C ASN A 60 1.12 1.41 12.26
N GLY A 61 1.36 1.93 13.48
CA GLY A 61 2.18 3.13 13.68
C GLY A 61 3.59 2.98 13.14
N LYS A 62 4.24 1.83 13.39
CA LYS A 62 5.57 1.51 12.84
C LYS A 62 5.56 1.42 11.31
N MET A 63 4.52 0.82 10.71
CA MET A 63 4.36 0.75 9.27
C MET A 63 4.27 2.14 8.64
N PHE A 64 3.45 3.02 9.21
CA PHE A 64 3.37 4.42 8.77
C PHE A 64 4.72 5.14 8.94
N ALA A 65 5.38 4.98 10.08
CA ALA A 65 6.69 5.59 10.31
C ALA A 65 7.75 5.09 9.32
N ALA A 66 7.74 3.81 8.96
CA ALA A 66 8.62 3.26 7.93
C ALA A 66 8.30 3.85 6.56
N GLY A 67 7.03 3.94 6.18
CA GLY A 67 6.59 4.58 4.95
C GLY A 67 7.02 6.05 4.88
N PHE A 68 6.92 6.81 5.98
CA PHE A 68 7.39 8.20 6.04
C PHE A 68 8.89 8.34 5.86
N ARG A 69 9.70 7.42 6.40
CA ARG A 69 11.16 7.45 6.18
C ARG A 69 11.56 7.23 4.72
N ALA A 70 10.76 6.47 3.99
CA ALA A 70 10.96 6.15 2.58
C ALA A 70 10.00 6.91 1.66
N ALA A 71 9.36 7.98 2.16
CA ALA A 71 8.31 8.66 1.43
C ALA A 71 8.78 9.22 0.08
N THR A 72 7.96 9.01 -0.92
CA THR A 72 8.20 9.40 -2.29
C THR A 72 7.70 10.84 -2.55
N GLN A 73 8.38 11.56 -3.44
CA GLN A 73 7.95 12.88 -3.87
C GLN A 73 6.78 12.80 -4.86
N PRO A 74 5.85 13.78 -4.86
CA PRO A 74 4.71 13.80 -5.77
C PRO A 74 5.07 13.74 -7.25
N GLU A 75 6.23 14.27 -7.61
CA GLU A 75 6.75 14.29 -8.97
C GLU A 75 6.90 12.88 -9.55
N LEU A 76 7.35 11.90 -8.74
CA LEU A 76 7.46 10.52 -9.21
C LEU A 76 6.09 9.91 -9.53
N VAL A 77 5.04 10.31 -8.82
CA VAL A 77 3.67 9.88 -9.15
C VAL A 77 3.25 10.45 -10.50
N ALA A 78 3.53 11.74 -10.75
CA ALA A 78 3.23 12.39 -12.02
C ALA A 78 3.99 11.75 -13.19
N GLU A 79 5.28 11.46 -13.00
CA GLU A 79 6.10 10.74 -13.98
C GLU A 79 5.55 9.34 -14.27
N THR A 80 5.12 8.61 -13.24
CA THR A 80 4.52 7.28 -13.42
C THR A 80 3.20 7.35 -14.18
N ILE A 81 2.37 8.37 -13.94
CA ILE A 81 1.14 8.60 -14.71
C ILE A 81 1.49 8.85 -16.17
N LEU A 82 2.48 9.69 -16.46
CA LEU A 82 2.93 9.96 -17.82
C LEU A 82 3.43 8.67 -18.49
N GLN A 83 4.28 7.90 -17.83
CA GLN A 83 4.75 6.61 -18.31
C GLN A 83 3.61 5.64 -18.62
N ALA A 84 2.58 5.59 -17.76
CA ALA A 84 1.42 4.74 -17.99
C ALA A 84 0.61 5.17 -19.24
N ILE A 85 0.53 6.46 -19.49
CA ILE A 85 -0.14 7.03 -20.69
C ILE A 85 0.66 6.71 -21.95
N GLU A 86 1.96 6.89 -21.92
CA GLU A 86 2.86 6.73 -23.07
C GLU A 86 3.27 5.28 -23.35
N SER A 87 3.06 4.37 -22.40
CA SER A 87 3.45 2.97 -22.52
C SER A 87 2.78 2.31 -23.74
N GLU A 88 3.55 1.66 -24.57
CA GLU A 88 3.05 0.81 -25.65
C GLU A 88 2.52 -0.54 -25.14
N THR A 89 2.98 -0.96 -23.95
CA THR A 89 2.57 -2.21 -23.31
C THR A 89 1.46 -1.94 -22.29
N TYR A 90 0.34 -2.66 -22.39
CA TYR A 90 -0.73 -2.54 -21.41
C TYR A 90 -0.34 -3.14 -20.07
N GLN A 91 -0.45 -2.32 -19.03
CA GLN A 91 -0.29 -2.71 -17.64
C GLN A 91 -1.40 -2.07 -16.81
N LEU A 92 -2.13 -2.87 -16.05
CA LEU A 92 -3.26 -2.37 -15.24
C LEU A 92 -2.80 -1.63 -13.99
N ARG A 93 -1.82 -2.20 -13.24
CA ARG A 93 -1.39 -1.67 -11.94
C ARG A 93 0.00 -1.06 -12.01
N TRP A 94 0.13 0.15 -11.48
CA TRP A 94 1.35 0.94 -11.47
C TRP A 94 1.70 1.35 -10.04
N PRO A 95 2.37 0.48 -9.26
CA PRO A 95 2.81 0.83 -7.90
C PRO A 95 3.92 1.90 -7.95
N VAL A 96 3.80 2.92 -7.10
CA VAL A 96 4.74 4.05 -7.04
C VAL A 96 5.37 4.15 -5.66
N GLY A 97 6.70 4.10 -5.62
CA GLY A 97 7.49 4.06 -4.39
C GLY A 97 7.88 2.64 -4.00
N GLU A 98 8.99 2.50 -3.31
CA GLU A 98 9.52 1.19 -2.92
C GLU A 98 8.61 0.47 -1.91
N ASP A 99 7.95 1.22 -1.04
CA ASP A 99 6.97 0.71 -0.09
C ASP A 99 5.74 0.13 -0.81
N ALA A 100 5.20 0.82 -1.82
CA ALA A 100 4.08 0.32 -2.61
C ALA A 100 4.46 -0.96 -3.38
N LYS A 101 5.64 -0.97 -4.01
CA LYS A 101 6.15 -2.14 -4.73
C LYS A 101 6.34 -3.34 -3.81
N GLY A 102 7.00 -3.13 -2.67
CA GLY A 102 7.24 -4.19 -1.69
C GLY A 102 5.94 -4.77 -1.13
N LEU A 103 4.98 -3.92 -0.80
CA LEU A 103 3.66 -4.36 -0.33
C LEU A 103 2.89 -5.14 -1.40
N TRP A 104 2.90 -4.66 -2.62
CA TRP A 104 2.20 -5.31 -3.73
C TRP A 104 2.80 -6.68 -4.07
N GLU A 105 4.12 -6.74 -4.25
CA GLU A 105 4.83 -7.98 -4.58
C GLU A 105 4.75 -9.00 -3.43
N GLY A 106 4.97 -8.54 -2.20
CA GLY A 106 4.91 -9.39 -1.02
C GLY A 106 3.50 -9.96 -0.81
N ARG A 107 2.46 -9.15 -0.97
CA ARG A 107 1.08 -9.63 -0.83
C ARG A 107 0.71 -10.63 -1.94
N LYS A 108 1.16 -10.41 -3.17
CA LYS A 108 0.92 -11.32 -4.29
C LYS A 108 1.63 -12.67 -4.15
N ALA A 109 2.80 -12.68 -3.52
CA ALA A 109 3.59 -13.90 -3.29
C ALA A 109 3.11 -14.71 -2.08
N MET A 110 2.14 -14.21 -1.31
CA MET A 110 1.68 -14.78 -0.05
C MET A 110 0.25 -15.31 -0.17
N SER A 111 -0.05 -16.47 0.44
CA SER A 111 -1.44 -16.95 0.54
C SER A 111 -2.26 -16.07 1.50
N ASP A 112 -3.58 -16.11 1.37
CA ASP A 112 -4.49 -15.38 2.25
C ASP A 112 -4.35 -15.85 3.71
N GLU A 113 -4.18 -17.14 3.94
CA GLU A 113 -4.00 -17.72 5.27
C GLU A 113 -2.68 -17.25 5.91
N ALA A 114 -1.59 -17.22 5.13
CA ALA A 114 -0.30 -16.73 5.62
C ALA A 114 -0.36 -15.23 5.97
N PHE A 115 -1.05 -14.44 5.16
CA PHE A 115 -1.28 -13.02 5.45
C PHE A 115 -2.10 -12.82 6.73
N VAL A 116 -3.19 -13.57 6.89
CA VAL A 116 -4.03 -13.51 8.09
C VAL A 116 -3.25 -13.97 9.33
N ALA A 117 -2.44 -15.02 9.19
CA ALA A 117 -1.64 -15.56 10.30
C ALA A 117 -0.59 -14.57 10.82
N MET A 118 -0.09 -13.63 10.00
CA MET A 118 0.78 -12.55 10.44
C MET A 118 0.12 -11.65 11.52
N GLY A 119 -1.21 -11.56 11.52
CA GLY A 119 -1.98 -10.84 12.55
C GLY A 119 -2.07 -11.56 13.90
N GLY A 120 -1.57 -12.80 13.99
CA GLY A 120 -1.60 -13.61 15.21
C GLY A 120 -0.77 -13.01 16.36
N ALA A 121 -0.75 -13.74 17.48
CA ALA A 121 -0.06 -13.33 18.70
C ALA A 121 1.46 -13.53 18.61
N LEU A 122 2.10 -12.84 17.68
CA LEU A 122 3.55 -12.81 17.55
C LEU A 122 4.16 -11.72 18.43
N SER A 123 5.39 -11.92 18.90
CA SER A 123 6.18 -10.82 19.45
C SER A 123 6.42 -9.74 18.39
N ASP A 124 6.77 -8.52 18.80
CA ASP A 124 7.09 -7.45 17.84
C ASP A 124 8.30 -7.82 16.97
N ASP A 125 9.28 -8.51 17.54
CA ASP A 125 10.49 -8.90 16.78
C ASP A 125 10.15 -9.93 15.69
N GLU A 126 9.33 -10.92 16.00
CA GLU A 126 8.85 -11.91 15.04
C GLU A 126 8.01 -11.24 13.94
N TYR A 127 7.10 -10.33 14.32
CA TYR A 127 6.29 -9.60 13.34
C TYR A 127 7.15 -8.73 12.42
N ASN A 128 8.11 -7.99 12.99
CA ASN A 128 9.02 -7.14 12.22
C ASN A 128 9.87 -7.97 11.25
N ALA A 129 10.36 -9.13 11.69
CA ALA A 129 11.14 -10.05 10.85
C ALA A 129 10.31 -10.60 9.68
N LEU A 130 9.06 -11.01 9.94
CA LEU A 130 8.14 -11.45 8.89
C LEU A 130 7.80 -10.32 7.92
N TYR A 131 7.59 -9.11 8.44
CA TYR A 131 7.26 -7.95 7.62
C TYR A 131 8.42 -7.59 6.68
N LEU A 132 9.64 -7.57 7.21
CA LEU A 132 10.85 -7.37 6.40
C LEU A 132 11.01 -8.48 5.34
N LYS A 133 10.83 -9.73 5.74
CA LYS A 133 10.95 -10.88 4.83
C LYS A 133 9.98 -10.83 3.66
N HIS A 134 8.72 -10.49 3.92
CA HIS A 134 7.66 -10.55 2.91
C HIS A 134 7.52 -9.26 2.09
N PHE A 135 7.77 -8.13 2.70
CA PHE A 135 7.51 -6.83 2.07
C PHE A 135 8.77 -5.99 1.82
N GLY A 136 9.94 -6.45 2.29
CA GLY A 136 11.19 -5.70 2.15
C GLY A 136 11.25 -4.41 2.98
N ILE A 137 10.32 -4.21 3.93
CA ILE A 137 10.16 -2.99 4.72
C ILE A 137 10.59 -3.25 6.16
N GLU A 138 11.58 -2.49 6.65
CA GLU A 138 12.06 -2.58 8.03
C GLU A 138 11.21 -1.73 8.97
N LEU A 139 10.60 -2.38 9.98
CA LEU A 139 9.81 -1.74 11.04
C LEU A 139 10.69 -1.45 12.26
N LYS A 140 11.02 -0.18 12.47
CA LYS A 140 11.80 0.30 13.64
C LYS A 140 10.92 1.02 14.66
#